data_4b458002b5e8f19e1cddbbe749feb21b
#
_entry.id   4b458002b5e8f19e1cddbbe749feb21b
#
_cell.length_a   1.000
_cell.length_b   1.000
_cell.length_c   1.000
_cell.angle_alpha   90.00
_cell.angle_beta   90.00
_cell.angle_gamma   90.00
#
_symmetry.space_group_name_H-M   'P 1'
#
loop_
_entity.id
_entity.type
_entity.pdbx_description
1 polymer ?
#
loop_
_entity_poly.entity_id
_entity_poly.type
_entity_poly.pdbx_seq_one_letter_code
_entity_poly.pdbx_strand_id
1 'polypeptide(L)'
;MTTALALLSGGLDSTLAIHVIKKQGIDVIALTFTTVFCLCTSKGSCKLEAVKVSEKLGIPVKVINTTHSFLKIVKKPKHGYGKNMNPCIDCRINIFRAAGEYMKEIGADFIITGEVLGQRPMSQRKEAMKTIDKEAGLTGLVLRPLCAKHLEPTIPEINGLVNRDELLEIKGRSRKDQIQLADIF
;
A
#
# COMPACT_ATOMS: atom_id res chain seq x y z
N MET A 1 -8.65 -14.63 14.44
CA MET A 1 -8.15 -14.73 13.05
C MET A 1 -7.35 -13.47 12.76
N THR A 2 -6.21 -13.58 12.12
CA THR A 2 -5.35 -12.43 11.77
C THR A 2 -5.94 -11.72 10.56
N THR A 3 -6.08 -10.40 10.63
CA THR A 3 -6.65 -9.59 9.56
C THR A 3 -5.69 -8.49 9.12
N ALA A 4 -5.40 -8.42 7.83
CA ALA A 4 -4.57 -7.38 7.21
C ALA A 4 -5.44 -6.36 6.46
N LEU A 5 -5.12 -5.07 6.60
CA LEU A 5 -5.69 -4.00 5.78
C LEU A 5 -4.80 -3.74 4.57
N ALA A 6 -5.29 -4.04 3.36
CA ALA A 6 -4.52 -3.89 2.13
C ALA A 6 -4.78 -2.57 1.43
N LEU A 7 -3.74 -1.78 1.15
CA LEU A 7 -3.85 -0.59 0.31
C LEU A 7 -3.90 -1.00 -1.16
N LEU A 8 -5.11 -1.09 -1.71
CA LEU A 8 -5.37 -1.57 -3.07
C LEU A 8 -5.54 -0.40 -4.05
N SER A 9 -4.64 -0.30 -5.01
CA SER A 9 -4.73 0.68 -6.11
C SER A 9 -5.37 0.13 -7.39
N GLY A 10 -5.66 -1.16 -7.45
CA GLY A 10 -6.04 -1.88 -8.67
C GLY A 10 -4.87 -2.22 -9.59
N GLY A 11 -3.64 -1.84 -9.23
CA GLY A 11 -2.44 -2.16 -10.00
C GLY A 11 -1.81 -3.48 -9.60
N LEU A 12 -0.95 -4.03 -10.49
CA LEU A 12 -0.27 -5.32 -10.34
C LEU A 12 0.37 -5.50 -8.95
N ASP A 13 1.21 -4.56 -8.52
CA ASP A 13 1.98 -4.73 -7.28
C ASP A 13 1.07 -4.84 -6.04
N SER A 14 0.00 -4.04 -5.97
CA SER A 14 -0.95 -4.12 -4.84
C SER A 14 -1.78 -5.41 -4.85
N THR A 15 -2.07 -5.94 -6.03
CA THR A 15 -2.77 -7.23 -6.19
C THR A 15 -1.88 -8.38 -5.76
N LEU A 16 -0.63 -8.41 -6.22
CA LEU A 16 0.35 -9.43 -5.83
C LEU A 16 0.63 -9.43 -4.32
N ALA A 17 0.75 -8.25 -3.70
CA ALA A 17 0.94 -8.15 -2.25
C ALA A 17 -0.22 -8.82 -1.48
N ILE A 18 -1.46 -8.68 -1.96
CA ILE A 18 -2.62 -9.33 -1.37
C ILE A 18 -2.53 -10.86 -1.56
N HIS A 19 -2.16 -11.34 -2.75
CA HIS A 19 -2.00 -12.78 -3.01
C HIS A 19 -0.97 -13.42 -2.07
N VAL A 20 0.19 -12.79 -1.90
CA VAL A 20 1.25 -13.29 -1.00
C VAL A 20 0.74 -13.44 0.44
N ILE A 21 -0.07 -12.53 0.92
CA ILE A 21 -0.60 -12.57 2.29
C ILE A 21 -1.77 -13.54 2.41
N LYS A 22 -2.69 -13.57 1.45
CA LYS A 22 -3.79 -14.55 1.44
C LYS A 22 -3.30 -16.00 1.39
N LYS A 23 -2.19 -16.26 0.70
CA LYS A 23 -1.58 -17.60 0.64
C LYS A 23 -1.15 -18.11 2.01
N GLN A 24 -0.88 -17.22 2.96
CA GLN A 24 -0.55 -17.56 4.35
C GLN A 24 -1.80 -17.76 5.24
N GLY A 25 -3.01 -17.76 4.68
CA GLY A 25 -4.27 -17.94 5.43
C GLY A 25 -4.70 -16.72 6.23
N ILE A 26 -4.19 -15.53 5.90
CA ILE A 26 -4.53 -14.28 6.57
C ILE A 26 -5.71 -13.62 5.86
N ASP A 27 -6.71 -13.19 6.63
CA ASP A 27 -7.84 -12.44 6.10
C ASP A 27 -7.41 -11.05 5.63
N VAL A 28 -7.97 -10.61 4.49
CA VAL A 28 -7.61 -9.33 3.91
C VAL A 28 -8.84 -8.49 3.63
N ILE A 29 -8.82 -7.25 4.12
CA ILE A 29 -9.78 -6.20 3.79
C ILE A 29 -9.05 -5.17 2.92
N ALA A 30 -9.61 -4.82 1.77
CA ALA A 30 -9.01 -3.83 0.89
C ALA A 30 -9.46 -2.41 1.22
N LEU A 31 -8.53 -1.47 1.11
CA LEU A 31 -8.79 -0.04 1.21
C LEU A 31 -8.26 0.66 -0.04
N THR A 32 -9.10 1.42 -0.69
CA THR A 32 -8.71 2.27 -1.82
C THR A 32 -9.04 3.73 -1.58
N PHE A 33 -8.23 4.61 -2.15
CA PHE A 33 -8.36 6.05 -1.98
C PHE A 33 -8.70 6.73 -3.30
N THR A 34 -9.56 7.73 -3.23
CA THR A 34 -9.90 8.58 -4.37
C THR A 34 -9.62 10.04 -4.06
N THR A 35 -9.22 10.79 -5.08
CA THR A 35 -9.05 12.26 -5.01
C THR A 35 -9.56 12.88 -6.31
N VAL A 36 -9.75 14.21 -6.32
CA VAL A 36 -10.07 14.97 -7.56
C VAL A 36 -8.98 14.88 -8.63
N PHE A 37 -7.77 14.50 -8.25
CA PHE A 37 -6.64 14.31 -9.17
C PHE A 37 -6.54 12.89 -9.72
N CYS A 38 -7.45 11.98 -9.35
CA CYS A 38 -7.52 10.70 -9.99
C CYS A 38 -7.90 10.91 -11.46
N LEU A 39 -7.03 10.50 -12.37
CA LEU A 39 -7.29 10.52 -13.82
C LEU A 39 -8.32 9.42 -14.16
N CYS A 40 -9.54 9.63 -13.69
CA CYS A 40 -10.65 8.76 -13.99
C CYS A 40 -11.14 9.10 -15.40
N THR A 41 -10.70 8.34 -16.39
CA THR A 41 -11.24 8.44 -17.74
C THR A 41 -12.61 7.77 -17.82
N SER A 42 -13.40 8.11 -18.85
CA SER A 42 -14.68 7.47 -19.14
C SER A 42 -14.60 5.94 -19.32
N LYS A 43 -13.39 5.39 -19.53
CA LYS A 43 -13.12 3.95 -19.72
C LYS A 43 -12.71 3.20 -18.45
N GLY A 44 -12.50 3.88 -17.33
CA GLY A 44 -12.15 3.27 -16.05
C GLY A 44 -11.64 4.28 -15.03
N SER A 45 -11.96 4.07 -13.77
CA SER A 45 -11.44 4.84 -12.65
C SER A 45 -10.59 3.94 -11.76
N CYS A 46 -9.62 4.50 -11.04
CA CYS A 46 -8.84 3.75 -10.04
C CYS A 46 -9.76 3.04 -9.03
N LYS A 47 -10.88 3.68 -8.66
CA LYS A 47 -11.91 3.07 -7.84
C LYS A 47 -12.50 1.82 -8.51
N LEU A 48 -12.87 1.91 -9.78
CA LEU A 48 -13.47 0.79 -10.52
C LEU A 48 -12.50 -0.38 -10.66
N GLU A 49 -11.23 -0.11 -10.95
CA GLU A 49 -10.21 -1.17 -11.03
C GLU A 49 -9.95 -1.83 -9.66
N ALA A 50 -9.87 -1.06 -8.58
CA ALA A 50 -9.73 -1.63 -7.25
C ALA A 50 -10.95 -2.49 -6.84
N VAL A 51 -12.17 -2.06 -7.18
CA VAL A 51 -13.40 -2.84 -6.94
C VAL A 51 -13.39 -4.13 -7.74
N LYS A 52 -13.10 -4.08 -9.04
CA LYS A 52 -13.01 -5.29 -9.88
C LYS A 52 -11.97 -6.29 -9.36
N VAL A 53 -10.81 -5.78 -8.93
CA VAL A 53 -9.76 -6.65 -8.35
C VAL A 53 -10.22 -7.24 -7.02
N SER A 54 -10.87 -6.46 -6.15
CA SER A 54 -11.37 -6.99 -4.88
C SER A 54 -12.45 -8.07 -5.07
N GLU A 55 -13.34 -7.89 -6.05
CA GLU A 55 -14.33 -8.90 -6.43
C GLU A 55 -13.67 -10.20 -6.91
N LYS A 56 -12.67 -10.10 -7.80
CA LYS A 56 -11.90 -11.27 -8.27
C LYS A 56 -11.18 -11.99 -7.13
N LEU A 57 -10.67 -11.25 -6.15
CA LEU A 57 -9.97 -11.80 -5.00
C LEU A 57 -10.92 -12.31 -3.90
N GLY A 58 -12.22 -12.04 -4.02
CA GLY A 58 -13.21 -12.39 -3.00
C GLY A 58 -12.98 -11.68 -1.66
N ILE A 59 -12.55 -10.41 -1.68
CA ILE A 59 -12.28 -9.63 -0.47
C ILE A 59 -13.13 -8.36 -0.43
N PRO A 60 -13.57 -7.91 0.77
CA PRO A 60 -14.30 -6.65 0.91
C PRO A 60 -13.38 -5.47 0.61
N VAL A 61 -13.95 -4.39 0.04
CA VAL A 61 -13.22 -3.15 -0.25
C VAL A 61 -13.95 -1.93 0.29
N LYS A 62 -13.21 -1.07 1.00
CA LYS A 62 -13.65 0.27 1.42
C LYS A 62 -13.02 1.32 0.52
N VAL A 63 -13.81 2.32 0.13
CA VAL A 63 -13.34 3.48 -0.63
C VAL A 63 -13.39 4.71 0.26
N ILE A 64 -12.25 5.40 0.41
CA ILE A 64 -12.15 6.67 1.16
C ILE A 64 -11.79 7.80 0.20
N ASN A 65 -12.54 8.90 0.26
CA ASN A 65 -12.23 10.11 -0.50
C ASN A 65 -11.32 11.02 0.34
N THR A 66 -10.12 11.26 -0.15
CA THR A 66 -9.11 12.10 0.51
C THR A 66 -8.91 13.46 -0.17
N THR A 67 -9.82 13.88 -1.03
CA THR A 67 -9.72 15.14 -1.79
C THR A 67 -9.41 16.33 -0.90
N HIS A 68 -10.17 16.50 0.19
CA HIS A 68 -10.04 17.70 1.05
C HIS A 68 -8.67 17.76 1.75
N SER A 69 -8.23 16.67 2.34
CA SER A 69 -6.91 16.58 2.98
C SER A 69 -5.78 16.72 1.98
N PHE A 70 -5.92 16.11 0.80
CA PHE A 70 -4.92 16.19 -0.26
C PHE A 70 -4.76 17.60 -0.85
N LEU A 71 -5.85 18.35 -1.02
CA LEU A 71 -5.80 19.76 -1.45
C LEU A 71 -4.99 20.63 -0.50
N LYS A 72 -5.11 20.41 0.82
CA LYS A 72 -4.28 21.12 1.81
C LYS A 72 -2.79 20.81 1.63
N ILE A 73 -2.46 19.55 1.37
CA ILE A 73 -1.08 19.08 1.13
C ILE A 73 -0.51 19.71 -0.14
N VAL A 74 -1.28 19.73 -1.23
CA VAL A 74 -0.83 20.32 -2.52
C VAL A 74 -0.54 21.82 -2.36
N LYS A 75 -1.28 22.54 -1.52
CA LYS A 75 -1.04 23.97 -1.27
C LYS A 75 0.26 24.24 -0.50
N LYS A 76 0.60 23.39 0.48
CA LYS A 76 1.76 23.58 1.36
C LYS A 76 2.26 22.24 1.88
N PRO A 77 3.03 21.47 1.08
CA PRO A 77 3.60 20.21 1.53
C PRO A 77 4.74 20.45 2.52
N LYS A 78 4.77 19.66 3.60
CA LYS A 78 5.81 19.71 4.63
C LYS A 78 7.18 19.28 4.08
N HIS A 79 7.20 18.24 3.24
CA HIS A 79 8.42 17.67 2.65
C HIS A 79 8.73 18.21 1.24
N GLY A 80 8.01 19.29 0.85
CA GLY A 80 8.22 19.90 -0.45
C GLY A 80 7.66 19.09 -1.62
N TYR A 81 7.95 19.61 -2.82
CA TYR A 81 7.50 18.99 -4.07
C TYR A 81 8.64 18.21 -4.72
N GLY A 82 8.30 17.10 -5.33
CA GLY A 82 9.14 16.40 -6.26
C GLY A 82 8.97 16.89 -7.70
N LYS A 83 9.40 16.07 -8.65
CA LYS A 83 9.23 16.35 -10.07
C LYS A 83 7.74 16.61 -10.39
N ASN A 84 7.47 17.62 -11.22
CA ASN A 84 6.11 18.06 -11.60
C ASN A 84 5.22 18.45 -10.40
N MET A 85 5.81 19.07 -9.39
CA MET A 85 5.09 19.53 -8.19
C MET A 85 4.31 18.45 -7.43
N ASN A 86 4.78 17.20 -7.46
CA ASN A 86 4.13 16.10 -6.75
C ASN A 86 4.58 16.03 -5.29
N PRO A 87 3.70 16.19 -4.29
CA PRO A 87 4.02 16.06 -2.87
C PRO A 87 3.99 14.59 -2.44
N CYS A 88 4.81 13.72 -3.06
CA CYS A 88 4.70 12.27 -2.93
C CYS A 88 4.84 11.75 -1.49
N ILE A 89 5.72 12.34 -0.67
CA ILE A 89 5.92 11.93 0.72
C ILE A 89 4.70 12.30 1.55
N ASP A 90 4.28 13.55 1.51
CA ASP A 90 3.11 14.04 2.27
C ASP A 90 1.81 13.36 1.84
N CYS A 91 1.67 13.09 0.55
CA CYS A 91 0.55 12.31 0.03
C CYS A 91 0.51 10.91 0.65
N ARG A 92 1.66 10.23 0.72
CA ARG A 92 1.74 8.90 1.35
C ARG A 92 1.45 8.95 2.85
N ILE A 93 1.99 9.92 3.56
CA ILE A 93 1.69 10.12 4.99
C ILE A 93 0.18 10.29 5.21
N ASN A 94 -0.48 11.10 4.39
CA ASN A 94 -1.93 11.32 4.49
C ASN A 94 -2.73 10.03 4.25
N ILE A 95 -2.37 9.26 3.22
CA ILE A 95 -2.99 7.97 2.90
C ILE A 95 -2.79 6.98 4.07
N PHE A 96 -1.58 6.90 4.61
CA PHE A 96 -1.25 5.98 5.69
C PHE A 96 -1.93 6.35 7.00
N ARG A 97 -2.06 7.65 7.32
CA ARG A 97 -2.85 8.10 8.49
C ARG A 97 -4.31 7.65 8.38
N ALA A 98 -4.95 7.93 7.25
CA ALA A 98 -6.32 7.50 7.03
C ALA A 98 -6.47 5.97 7.05
N ALA A 99 -5.47 5.24 6.55
CA ALA A 99 -5.44 3.79 6.63
C ALA A 99 -5.28 3.31 8.09
N GLY A 100 -4.43 3.96 8.88
CA GLY A 100 -4.25 3.63 10.29
C GLY A 100 -5.49 3.90 11.15
N GLU A 101 -6.24 4.96 10.85
CA GLU A 101 -7.53 5.23 11.48
C GLU A 101 -8.54 4.13 11.15
N TYR A 102 -8.65 3.77 9.88
CA TYR A 102 -9.58 2.71 9.45
C TYR A 102 -9.14 1.31 9.93
N MET A 103 -7.84 1.02 9.97
CA MET A 103 -7.30 -0.22 10.56
C MET A 103 -7.77 -0.41 12.00
N LYS A 104 -7.73 0.66 12.83
CA LYS A 104 -8.21 0.64 14.21
C LYS A 104 -9.73 0.47 14.29
N GLU A 105 -10.47 1.15 13.41
CA GLU A 105 -11.94 1.06 13.35
C GLU A 105 -12.43 -0.37 13.11
N ILE A 106 -11.76 -1.11 12.21
CA ILE A 106 -12.15 -2.48 11.85
C ILE A 106 -11.42 -3.55 12.67
N GLY A 107 -10.52 -3.19 13.57
CA GLY A 107 -9.74 -4.13 14.37
C GLY A 107 -8.74 -4.97 13.57
N ALA A 108 -8.23 -4.46 12.43
CA ALA A 108 -7.18 -5.16 11.68
C ALA A 108 -5.82 -5.04 12.38
N ASP A 109 -4.98 -6.07 12.25
CA ASP A 109 -3.72 -6.19 12.99
C ASP A 109 -2.60 -5.36 12.38
N PHE A 110 -2.57 -5.23 11.05
CA PHE A 110 -1.51 -4.51 10.34
C PHE A 110 -1.97 -4.07 8.94
N ILE A 111 -1.14 -3.23 8.31
CA ILE A 111 -1.37 -2.74 6.94
C ILE A 111 -0.41 -3.42 5.98
N ILE A 112 -0.90 -3.79 4.79
CA ILE A 112 -0.06 -4.24 3.67
C ILE A 112 -0.13 -3.28 2.49
N THR A 113 1.00 -3.14 1.79
CA THR A 113 1.08 -2.32 0.58
C THR A 113 1.88 -3.01 -0.51
N GLY A 114 1.56 -2.72 -1.78
CA GLY A 114 2.32 -3.16 -2.95
C GLY A 114 3.54 -2.28 -3.25
N GLU A 115 4.07 -1.53 -2.28
CA GLU A 115 5.29 -0.75 -2.47
C GLU A 115 6.50 -1.66 -2.63
N VAL A 116 7.36 -1.33 -3.61
CA VAL A 116 8.61 -2.06 -3.87
C VAL A 116 9.79 -1.12 -3.67
N LEU A 117 10.79 -1.56 -2.93
CA LEU A 117 11.99 -0.78 -2.62
C LEU A 117 12.70 -0.34 -3.91
N GLY A 118 12.92 0.98 -4.06
CA GLY A 118 13.62 1.56 -5.20
C GLY A 118 12.81 1.68 -6.50
N GLN A 119 11.55 1.26 -6.53
CA GLN A 119 10.72 1.34 -7.75
C GLN A 119 10.29 2.78 -8.04
N ARG A 120 9.93 3.55 -7.02
CA ARG A 120 9.61 4.98 -7.16
C ARG A 120 10.66 5.85 -6.48
N PRO A 121 11.24 6.87 -7.19
CA PRO A 121 12.43 7.56 -6.74
C PRO A 121 12.24 8.42 -5.48
N MET A 122 11.03 8.83 -5.14
CA MET A 122 10.79 9.69 -3.98
C MET A 122 10.29 8.90 -2.77
N SER A 123 9.14 8.24 -2.88
CA SER A 123 8.42 7.64 -1.76
C SER A 123 8.85 6.20 -1.45
N GLN A 124 9.58 5.53 -2.36
CA GLN A 124 9.97 4.13 -2.18
C GLN A 124 11.49 3.95 -2.01
N ARG A 125 12.16 4.93 -1.41
CA ARG A 125 13.50 4.79 -0.83
C ARG A 125 13.38 4.37 0.63
N LYS A 126 14.34 3.63 1.15
CA LYS A 126 14.31 3.08 2.52
C LYS A 126 14.05 4.16 3.57
N GLU A 127 14.76 5.29 3.46
CA GLU A 127 14.62 6.43 4.37
C GLU A 127 13.25 7.10 4.26
N ALA A 128 12.74 7.27 3.03
CA ALA A 128 11.42 7.85 2.80
C ALA A 128 10.31 6.96 3.36
N MET A 129 10.39 5.63 3.16
CA MET A 129 9.45 4.67 3.74
C MET A 129 9.45 4.76 5.27
N LYS A 130 10.64 4.78 5.92
CA LYS A 130 10.75 4.93 7.39
C LYS A 130 10.12 6.24 7.86
N THR A 131 10.38 7.35 7.17
CA THR A 131 9.81 8.68 7.49
C THR A 131 8.29 8.66 7.36
N ILE A 132 7.76 8.08 6.27
CA ILE A 132 6.32 7.97 6.03
C ILE A 132 5.65 7.15 7.13
N ASP A 133 6.18 5.97 7.45
CA ASP A 133 5.64 5.09 8.49
C ASP A 133 5.64 5.78 9.86
N LYS A 134 6.75 6.45 10.22
CA LYS A 134 6.90 7.19 11.48
C LYS A 134 5.92 8.36 11.58
N GLU A 135 5.83 9.19 10.54
CA GLU A 135 4.96 10.38 10.56
C GLU A 135 3.47 10.03 10.44
N ALA A 136 3.16 8.87 9.90
CA ALA A 136 1.81 8.33 9.90
C ALA A 136 1.42 7.68 11.24
N GLY A 137 2.37 7.48 12.17
CA GLY A 137 2.14 6.78 13.44
C GLY A 137 1.99 5.26 13.27
N LEU A 138 2.60 4.69 12.22
CA LEU A 138 2.47 3.28 11.82
C LEU A 138 3.81 2.54 11.81
N THR A 139 4.80 3.01 12.59
CA THR A 139 6.11 2.37 12.67
C THR A 139 5.97 0.89 13.03
N GLY A 140 6.51 0.02 12.18
CA GLY A 140 6.46 -1.43 12.35
C GLY A 140 5.12 -2.09 12.00
N LEU A 141 4.07 -1.32 11.66
CA LEU A 141 2.74 -1.85 11.31
C LEU A 141 2.47 -1.90 9.80
N VAL A 142 3.39 -1.41 8.97
CA VAL A 142 3.25 -1.42 7.51
C VAL A 142 4.16 -2.47 6.90
N LEU A 143 3.57 -3.58 6.48
CA LEU A 143 4.27 -4.66 5.79
C LEU A 143 4.26 -4.42 4.27
N ARG A 144 5.38 -4.72 3.64
CA ARG A 144 5.60 -4.62 2.18
C ARG A 144 5.96 -5.99 1.62
N PRO A 145 4.97 -6.88 1.40
CA PRO A 145 5.22 -8.30 1.11
C PRO A 145 6.15 -8.55 -0.06
N LEU A 146 6.14 -7.67 -1.07
CA LEU A 146 6.95 -7.85 -2.28
C LEU A 146 8.45 -7.57 -2.07
N CYS A 147 8.82 -6.78 -1.06
CA CYS A 147 10.22 -6.39 -0.81
C CYS A 147 10.64 -6.52 0.67
N ALA A 148 9.88 -7.28 1.45
CA ALA A 148 10.07 -7.37 2.91
C ALA A 148 11.47 -7.84 3.29
N LYS A 149 12.07 -8.77 2.55
CA LYS A 149 13.42 -9.29 2.84
C LYS A 149 14.54 -8.25 2.73
N HIS A 150 14.29 -7.11 2.06
CA HIS A 150 15.21 -5.96 2.03
C HIS A 150 14.97 -4.93 3.15
N LEU A 151 13.90 -5.10 3.93
CA LEU A 151 13.51 -4.19 5.00
C LEU A 151 13.68 -4.87 6.37
N GLU A 152 13.64 -4.07 7.41
CA GLU A 152 13.64 -4.60 8.77
C GLU A 152 12.31 -5.33 9.04
N PRO A 153 12.33 -6.39 9.87
CA PRO A 153 11.12 -7.10 10.24
C PRO A 153 10.09 -6.16 10.87
N THR A 154 8.85 -6.34 10.48
CA THR A 154 7.71 -5.61 11.03
C THR A 154 7.12 -6.34 12.24
N ILE A 155 6.28 -5.65 13.01
CA ILE A 155 5.61 -6.22 14.20
C ILE A 155 4.85 -7.51 13.87
N PRO A 156 4.03 -7.61 12.79
CA PRO A 156 3.37 -8.87 12.45
C PRO A 156 4.34 -10.01 12.12
N GLU A 157 5.52 -9.73 11.56
CA GLU A 157 6.56 -10.73 11.33
C GLU A 157 7.19 -11.19 12.66
N ILE A 158 7.54 -10.24 13.54
CA ILE A 158 8.14 -10.52 14.85
C ILE A 158 7.19 -11.33 15.74
N ASN A 159 5.90 -11.02 15.70
CA ASN A 159 4.88 -11.70 16.49
C ASN A 159 4.40 -13.04 15.87
N GLY A 160 4.98 -13.46 14.74
CA GLY A 160 4.63 -14.71 14.07
C GLY A 160 3.25 -14.71 13.40
N LEU A 161 2.62 -13.53 13.21
CA LEU A 161 1.37 -13.41 12.46
C LEU A 161 1.60 -13.61 10.96
N VAL A 162 2.80 -13.29 10.48
CA VAL A 162 3.22 -13.42 9.09
C VAL A 162 4.52 -14.22 9.04
N ASN A 163 4.55 -15.24 8.20
CA ASN A 163 5.76 -15.99 7.92
C ASN A 163 6.67 -15.21 6.96
N ARG A 164 7.79 -14.71 7.46
CA ARG A 164 8.75 -13.92 6.68
C ARG A 164 9.39 -14.70 5.52
N ASP A 165 9.57 -16.00 5.65
CA ASP A 165 10.23 -16.81 4.62
C ASP A 165 9.41 -16.87 3.32
N GLU A 166 8.09 -16.73 3.44
CA GLU A 166 7.16 -16.66 2.30
C GLU A 166 7.05 -15.26 1.68
N LEU A 167 7.69 -14.25 2.28
CA LEU A 167 7.74 -12.91 1.73
C LEU A 167 8.83 -12.79 0.67
N LEU A 168 8.73 -11.76 -0.17
CA LEU A 168 9.56 -11.61 -1.36
C LEU A 168 10.71 -10.60 -1.15
N GLU A 169 11.66 -10.61 -2.10
CA GLU A 169 12.85 -9.75 -2.11
C GLU A 169 12.98 -8.91 -3.40
N ILE A 170 11.84 -8.53 -3.97
CA ILE A 170 11.80 -7.72 -5.20
C ILE A 170 12.30 -6.32 -4.90
N LYS A 171 13.15 -5.76 -5.79
CA LYS A 171 13.65 -4.39 -5.68
C LYS A 171 13.90 -3.75 -7.04
N GLY A 172 13.94 -2.42 -7.05
CA GLY A 172 14.29 -1.66 -8.25
C GLY A 172 13.10 -1.37 -9.16
N ARG A 173 13.38 -0.90 -10.36
CA ARG A 173 12.36 -0.40 -11.31
C ARG A 173 11.88 -1.46 -12.30
N SER A 174 12.58 -2.57 -12.41
CA SER A 174 12.16 -3.68 -13.26
C SER A 174 10.85 -4.28 -12.71
N ARG A 175 9.96 -4.67 -13.61
CA ARG A 175 8.72 -5.37 -13.27
C ARG A 175 8.73 -6.83 -13.74
N LYS A 176 9.90 -7.34 -14.12
CA LYS A 176 10.00 -8.73 -14.63
C LYS A 176 9.50 -9.74 -13.59
N ASP A 177 9.97 -9.59 -12.36
CA ASP A 177 9.61 -10.51 -11.27
C ASP A 177 8.11 -10.45 -10.95
N GLN A 178 7.53 -9.25 -10.95
CA GLN A 178 6.09 -9.08 -10.71
C GLN A 178 5.24 -9.68 -11.84
N ILE A 179 5.69 -9.56 -13.10
CA ILE A 179 4.99 -10.13 -14.26
C ILE A 179 5.05 -11.65 -14.19
N GLN A 180 6.21 -12.25 -13.91
CA GLN A 180 6.35 -13.69 -13.72
C GLN A 180 5.47 -14.22 -12.57
N LEU A 181 5.39 -13.47 -11.47
CA LEU A 181 4.50 -13.83 -10.36
C LEU A 181 3.02 -13.78 -10.75
N ALA A 182 2.63 -12.83 -11.60
CA ALA A 182 1.25 -12.72 -12.06
C ALA A 182 0.80 -13.92 -12.93
N ASP A 183 1.74 -14.60 -13.59
CA ASP A 183 1.46 -15.81 -14.37
C ASP A 183 1.20 -17.04 -13.47
N ILE A 184 1.57 -16.94 -12.19
CA ILE A 184 1.40 -18.02 -11.19
C ILE A 184 0.08 -17.88 -10.42
N PHE A 185 -0.43 -16.66 -10.29
CA PHE A 185 -1.66 -16.30 -9.54
C PHE A 185 -2.85 -16.03 -10.44
#